data_961da190d10e705758430aec6479e2b9
#
_entry.id   961da190d10e705758430aec6479e2b9
#
_cell.length_a   1.000
_cell.length_b   1.000
_cell.length_c   1.000
_cell.angle_alpha   90.00
_cell.angle_beta   90.00
_cell.angle_gamma   90.00
#
_symmetry.space_group_name_H-M   'P 1'
#
loop_
_entity.id
_entity.type
_entity.pdbx_description
1 polymer ?
#
loop_
_entity_poly.entity_id
_entity_poly.type
_entity_poly.pdbx_seq_one_letter_code
_entity_poly.pdbx_strand_id
1 'polypeptide(L)'
;MLLMPHGLIGFETCRHWVLLASDDNEEVAWLQSVASANVAVPVISPRRFLPNYRLHVHRRDLEILQMRTRDQVFVLSIVSRNGTTLTTNLKSPIILNSTRRLAVQVVVTDDQPLAHPLALVDSHRIRAAA
;
A
#
# COMPACT_ATOMS: atom_id res chain seq x y z
N MET A 1 -12.47 -1.23 8.92
CA MET A 1 -12.65 -0.56 7.62
C MET A 1 -11.80 0.71 7.58
N LEU A 2 -11.18 0.97 6.45
CA LEU A 2 -10.37 2.15 6.24
C LEU A 2 -11.09 3.10 5.30
N LEU A 3 -10.98 4.40 5.57
CA LEU A 3 -11.45 5.43 4.66
C LEU A 3 -10.25 6.01 3.92
N MET A 4 -10.32 5.99 2.59
CA MET A 4 -9.38 6.66 1.71
C MET A 4 -10.14 7.75 0.94
N PRO A 5 -10.20 8.97 1.44
CA PRO A 5 -11.05 10.01 0.85
C PRO A 5 -10.75 10.32 -0.62
N HIS A 6 -9.50 10.08 -1.05
CA HIS A 6 -9.09 10.26 -2.44
C HIS A 6 -9.01 8.95 -3.22
N GLY A 7 -9.33 7.81 -2.59
CA GLY A 7 -9.18 6.49 -3.21
C GLY A 7 -7.72 6.16 -3.51
N LEU A 8 -7.53 5.25 -4.45
CA LEU A 8 -6.21 4.91 -4.99
C LEU A 8 -6.09 5.46 -6.42
N ILE A 9 -4.87 5.67 -6.86
CA ILE A 9 -4.61 6.05 -8.25
C ILE A 9 -5.17 4.94 -9.15
N GLY A 10 -6.11 5.30 -10.03
CA GLY A 10 -6.84 4.36 -10.87
C GLY A 10 -8.17 3.90 -10.27
N PHE A 11 -8.40 4.12 -8.98
CA PHE A 11 -9.62 3.73 -8.27
C PHE A 11 -10.09 4.86 -7.36
N GLU A 12 -10.14 6.06 -7.91
CA GLU A 12 -10.42 7.28 -7.14
C GLU A 12 -11.81 7.30 -6.51
N THR A 13 -12.76 6.56 -7.08
CA THR A 13 -14.13 6.49 -6.56
C THR A 13 -14.30 5.44 -5.46
N CYS A 14 -13.33 4.55 -5.28
CA CYS A 14 -13.35 3.54 -4.22
C CYS A 14 -12.73 4.14 -2.96
N ARG A 15 -13.57 4.50 -2.00
CA ARG A 15 -13.12 5.21 -0.79
C ARG A 15 -13.08 4.35 0.46
N HIS A 16 -13.84 3.27 0.51
CA HIS A 16 -13.93 2.38 1.65
C HIS A 16 -13.21 1.07 1.34
N TRP A 17 -12.29 0.69 2.23
CA TRP A 17 -11.41 -0.45 2.04
C TRP A 17 -11.29 -1.26 3.32
N VAL A 18 -10.95 -2.53 3.19
CA VAL A 18 -10.52 -3.37 4.30
C VAL A 18 -9.16 -3.94 3.99
N LEU A 19 -8.33 -4.04 5.01
CA LEU A 19 -7.01 -4.65 4.92
C LEU A 19 -7.12 -6.09 5.42
N LEU A 20 -6.83 -7.04 4.54
CA LEU A 20 -6.96 -8.46 4.82
C LEU A 20 -5.58 -9.12 4.79
N ALA A 21 -5.30 -9.95 5.79
CA ALA A 21 -4.07 -10.74 5.79
C ALA A 21 -4.14 -11.79 4.68
N SER A 22 -2.98 -12.10 4.08
CA SER A 22 -2.88 -13.21 3.14
C SER A 22 -2.63 -14.49 3.92
N ASP A 23 -3.40 -15.55 3.62
CA ASP A 23 -3.21 -16.86 4.24
C ASP A 23 -1.93 -17.54 3.74
N ASP A 24 -1.49 -17.18 2.54
CA ASP A 24 -0.36 -17.84 1.88
C ASP A 24 0.98 -17.20 2.18
N ASN A 25 0.99 -15.92 2.52
CA ASN A 25 2.23 -15.16 2.72
C ASN A 25 2.00 -14.04 3.72
N GLU A 26 2.62 -14.15 4.89
CA GLU A 26 2.45 -13.17 5.97
C GLU A 26 3.12 -11.81 5.68
N GLU A 27 3.96 -11.74 4.63
CA GLU A 27 4.56 -10.46 4.22
C GLU A 27 3.64 -9.65 3.32
N VAL A 28 2.55 -10.24 2.84
CA VAL A 28 1.61 -9.62 1.92
C VAL A 28 0.25 -9.49 2.60
N ALA A 29 -0.38 -8.36 2.39
CA ALA A 29 -1.78 -8.14 2.75
C ALA A 29 -2.56 -7.73 1.49
N TRP A 30 -3.87 -7.80 1.57
CA TRP A 30 -4.76 -7.39 0.48
C TRP A 30 -5.57 -6.19 0.91
N LEU A 31 -5.56 -5.17 0.09
CA LEU A 31 -6.42 -4.01 0.28
C LEU A 31 -7.64 -4.20 -0.62
N GLN A 32 -8.76 -4.55 0.00
CA GLN A 32 -10.00 -4.90 -0.68
C GLN A 32 -10.99 -3.74 -0.65
N SER A 33 -11.51 -3.34 -1.81
CA SER A 33 -12.58 -2.36 -1.88
C SER A 33 -13.88 -2.93 -1.31
N VAL A 34 -14.55 -2.15 -0.49
CA VAL A 34 -15.87 -2.52 0.03
C VAL A 34 -16.95 -2.34 -1.05
N ALA A 35 -16.79 -1.32 -1.89
CA ALA A 35 -17.80 -0.99 -2.91
C ALA A 35 -17.70 -1.89 -4.15
N SER A 36 -16.53 -2.42 -4.46
CA SER A 36 -16.29 -3.21 -5.68
C SER A 36 -15.56 -4.50 -5.34
N ALA A 37 -16.27 -5.61 -5.38
CA ALA A 37 -15.72 -6.91 -5.02
C ALA A 37 -14.53 -7.31 -5.89
N ASN A 38 -14.46 -6.81 -7.12
CA ASN A 38 -13.39 -7.14 -8.06
C ASN A 38 -12.14 -6.28 -7.89
N VAL A 39 -12.18 -5.29 -6.99
CA VAL A 39 -11.04 -4.39 -6.78
C VAL A 39 -10.34 -4.76 -5.50
N ALA A 40 -9.19 -5.41 -5.64
CA ALA A 40 -8.30 -5.76 -4.53
C ALA A 40 -6.86 -5.61 -5.02
N VAL A 41 -6.01 -5.03 -4.19
CA VAL A 41 -4.60 -4.85 -4.53
C VAL A 41 -3.72 -5.43 -3.44
N PRO A 42 -2.65 -6.16 -3.80
CA PRO A 42 -1.71 -6.66 -2.81
C PRO A 42 -0.78 -5.53 -2.36
N VAL A 43 -0.51 -5.50 -1.07
CA VAL A 43 0.37 -4.50 -0.46
C VAL A 43 1.38 -5.17 0.46
N ILE A 44 2.52 -4.54 0.61
CA ILE A 44 3.58 -4.98 1.52
C ILE A 44 4.05 -3.79 2.36
N SER A 45 4.79 -4.10 3.43
CA SER A 45 5.55 -3.10 4.15
C SER A 45 6.92 -2.96 3.46
N PRO A 46 7.20 -1.86 2.75
CA PRO A 46 8.43 -1.77 1.96
C PRO A 46 9.70 -1.83 2.80
N ARG A 47 9.64 -1.42 4.07
CA ARG A 47 10.81 -1.46 4.95
C ARG A 47 11.20 -2.86 5.38
N ARG A 48 10.32 -3.85 5.23
CA ARG A 48 10.70 -5.25 5.45
C ARG A 48 11.65 -5.76 4.36
N PHE A 49 11.57 -5.19 3.17
CA PHE A 49 12.42 -5.57 2.03
C PHE A 49 13.57 -4.58 1.83
N LEU A 50 13.33 -3.32 2.17
CA LEU A 50 14.28 -2.23 2.02
C LEU A 50 14.32 -1.46 3.34
N PRO A 51 15.13 -1.92 4.33
CA PRO A 51 15.13 -1.30 5.65
C PRO A 51 15.50 0.19 5.64
N ASN A 52 16.23 0.63 4.61
CA ASN A 52 16.65 2.02 4.47
C ASN A 52 15.68 2.86 3.63
N TYR A 53 14.54 2.28 3.23
CA TYR A 53 13.56 3.03 2.46
C TYR A 53 13.08 4.23 3.27
N ARG A 54 13.23 5.41 2.70
CA ARG A 54 12.76 6.66 3.26
C ARG A 54 11.90 7.37 2.25
N LEU A 55 10.91 8.09 2.75
CA LEU A 55 10.01 8.83 1.89
C LEU A 55 9.91 10.26 2.37
N HIS A 56 9.85 11.17 1.42
CA HIS A 56 9.59 12.57 1.67
C HIS A 56 8.36 12.97 0.89
N VAL A 57 7.37 13.50 1.57
CA VAL A 57 6.11 13.92 0.98
C VAL A 57 5.78 15.34 1.46
N HIS A 58 4.97 16.03 0.71
CA HIS A 58 4.50 17.34 1.15
C HIS A 58 3.59 17.17 2.36
N ARG A 59 3.78 18.03 3.37
CA ARG A 59 3.00 17.98 4.59
C ARG A 59 1.50 18.07 4.30
N ARG A 60 1.10 18.89 3.34
CA ARG A 60 -0.31 19.05 2.95
C ARG A 60 -0.96 17.74 2.48
N ASP A 61 -0.17 16.84 1.89
CA ASP A 61 -0.68 15.55 1.41
C ASP A 61 -1.00 14.61 2.56
N LEU A 62 -0.47 14.88 3.75
CA LEU A 62 -0.71 14.09 4.95
C LEU A 62 -1.81 14.64 5.86
N GLU A 63 -2.30 15.84 5.58
CA GLU A 63 -3.29 16.51 6.45
C GLU A 63 -4.57 15.70 6.60
N ILE A 64 -4.96 14.99 5.54
CA ILE A 64 -6.16 14.17 5.53
C ILE A 64 -6.10 13.04 6.54
N LEU A 65 -4.91 12.63 6.96
CA LEU A 65 -4.72 11.54 7.94
C LEU A 65 -4.99 11.98 9.36
N GLN A 66 -5.09 13.26 9.63
CA GLN A 66 -5.36 13.83 10.95
C GLN A 66 -4.45 13.24 12.04
N MET A 67 -3.16 13.10 11.70
CA MET A 67 -2.19 12.45 12.58
C MET A 67 -1.99 13.21 13.88
N ARG A 68 -1.93 12.47 14.98
CA ARG A 68 -1.59 12.98 16.30
C ARG A 68 -0.42 12.19 16.86
N THR A 69 0.20 12.70 17.93
CA THR A 69 1.46 12.19 18.47
C THR A 69 1.44 10.70 18.78
N ARG A 70 0.31 10.16 19.24
CA ARG A 70 0.22 8.75 19.64
C ARG A 70 -0.39 7.86 18.58
N ASP A 71 -0.69 8.40 17.43
CA ASP A 71 -1.30 7.61 16.36
C ASP A 71 -0.29 6.62 15.78
N GLN A 72 -0.78 5.43 15.44
CA GLN A 72 0.02 4.41 14.78
C GLN A 72 -0.07 4.60 13.28
N VAL A 73 1.08 4.82 12.66
CA VAL A 73 1.17 5.12 11.23
C VAL A 73 2.06 4.08 10.55
N PHE A 74 1.57 3.55 9.44
CA PHE A 74 2.26 2.56 8.63
C PHE A 74 2.43 3.04 7.20
N VAL A 75 3.48 2.55 6.56
CA VAL A 75 3.70 2.78 5.13
C VAL A 75 3.53 1.45 4.43
N LEU A 76 2.71 1.45 3.38
CA LEU A 76 2.47 0.28 2.54
C LEU A 76 2.80 0.63 1.10
N SER A 77 3.23 -0.37 0.33
CA SER A 77 3.43 -0.19 -1.10
C SER A 77 2.69 -1.26 -1.88
N ILE A 78 2.16 -0.89 -3.03
CA ILE A 78 1.39 -1.79 -3.88
C ILE A 78 2.33 -2.70 -4.66
N VAL A 79 1.99 -3.98 -4.68
CA VAL A 79 2.73 -5.00 -5.43
C VAL A 79 2.06 -5.21 -6.78
N SER A 80 2.87 -5.31 -7.81
CA SER A 80 2.43 -5.63 -9.17
C SER A 80 3.26 -6.77 -9.72
N ARG A 81 2.71 -7.46 -10.70
CA ARG A 81 3.43 -8.53 -11.39
C ARG A 81 3.70 -8.13 -12.83
N ASN A 82 4.94 -8.27 -13.25
CA ASN A 82 5.36 -8.06 -14.61
C ASN A 82 5.99 -9.36 -15.11
N GLY A 83 5.21 -10.17 -15.83
CA GLY A 83 5.63 -11.52 -16.19
C GLY A 83 5.77 -12.40 -14.96
N THR A 84 6.98 -12.90 -14.70
CA THR A 84 7.29 -13.71 -13.51
C THR A 84 7.89 -12.89 -12.36
N THR A 85 8.13 -11.60 -12.60
CA THR A 85 8.75 -10.72 -11.62
C THR A 85 7.69 -9.96 -10.85
N LEU A 86 7.81 -9.94 -9.52
CA LEU A 86 7.02 -9.07 -8.66
C LEU A 86 7.77 -7.77 -8.44
N THR A 87 7.04 -6.68 -8.47
CA THR A 87 7.57 -5.33 -8.23
C THR A 87 6.70 -4.61 -7.23
N THR A 88 7.26 -3.58 -6.61
CA THR A 88 6.47 -2.70 -5.75
C THR A 88 6.69 -1.25 -6.12
N ASN A 89 5.63 -0.47 -5.97
CA ASN A 89 5.63 0.95 -6.30
C ASN A 89 6.11 1.75 -5.09
N LEU A 90 7.38 2.15 -5.09
CA LEU A 90 7.98 2.97 -4.04
C LEU A 90 7.77 4.46 -4.25
N LYS A 91 7.31 4.86 -5.45
CA LYS A 91 7.06 6.25 -5.80
C LYS A 91 5.73 6.76 -5.26
N SER A 92 4.75 5.85 -5.12
CA SER A 92 3.41 6.22 -4.69
C SER A 92 2.92 5.30 -3.57
N PRO A 93 3.54 5.37 -2.38
CA PRO A 93 3.14 4.54 -1.26
C PRO A 93 1.81 4.98 -0.66
N ILE A 94 1.23 4.08 0.14
CA ILE A 94 0.04 4.35 0.92
C ILE A 94 0.47 4.62 2.36
N ILE A 95 0.04 5.72 2.92
CA ILE A 95 0.25 6.05 4.33
C ILE A 95 -1.04 5.75 5.07
N LEU A 96 -0.95 4.90 6.07
CA LEU A 96 -2.09 4.44 6.85
C LEU A 96 -1.98 4.92 8.28
N ASN A 97 -2.96 5.69 8.73
CA ASN A 97 -3.15 6.00 10.14
C ASN A 97 -4.16 4.99 10.69
N SER A 98 -3.67 3.92 11.29
CA SER A 98 -4.53 2.84 11.76
C SER A 98 -5.38 3.23 12.96
N THR A 99 -4.90 4.15 13.78
CA THR A 99 -5.63 4.65 14.95
C THR A 99 -6.94 5.31 14.53
N ARG A 100 -6.90 6.09 13.45
CA ARG A 100 -8.06 6.81 12.94
C ARG A 100 -8.72 6.15 11.75
N ARG A 101 -8.12 5.07 11.25
CA ARG A 101 -8.62 4.31 10.09
C ARG A 101 -8.73 5.18 8.84
N LEU A 102 -7.73 6.04 8.66
CA LEU A 102 -7.61 6.90 7.48
C LEU A 102 -6.35 6.52 6.72
N ALA A 103 -6.42 6.54 5.41
CA ALA A 103 -5.28 6.26 4.57
C ALA A 103 -5.27 7.16 3.34
N VAL A 104 -4.09 7.36 2.79
CA VAL A 104 -3.91 8.17 1.58
C VAL A 104 -2.75 7.61 0.77
N GLN A 105 -2.92 7.56 -0.54
CA GLN A 105 -1.81 7.29 -1.45
C GLN A 105 -1.18 8.62 -1.83
N VAL A 106 0.13 8.71 -1.63
CA VAL A 106 0.89 9.94 -1.88
C VAL A 106 1.93 9.70 -2.96
N VAL A 107 2.40 10.78 -3.59
CA VAL A 107 3.55 10.71 -4.50
C VAL A 107 4.73 11.33 -3.75
N VAL A 108 5.79 10.54 -3.55
CA VAL A 108 6.97 11.03 -2.84
C VAL A 108 7.74 12.02 -3.71
N THR A 109 8.42 12.96 -3.06
CA THR A 109 9.24 13.96 -3.74
C THR A 109 10.59 13.40 -4.17
N ASP A 110 10.99 12.28 -3.56
CA ASP A 110 12.24 11.61 -3.87
C ASP A 110 12.17 10.89 -5.21
N ASP A 111 13.32 10.62 -5.79
CA ASP A 111 13.43 9.82 -7.01
C ASP A 111 13.36 8.33 -6.65
N GLN A 112 12.14 7.83 -6.42
CA GLN A 112 11.90 6.43 -6.10
C GLN A 112 11.32 5.69 -7.29
N PRO A 113 11.64 4.41 -7.47
CA PRO A 113 11.14 3.64 -8.61
C PRO A 113 9.67 3.30 -8.49
N LEU A 114 8.97 3.32 -9.64
CA LEU A 114 7.58 2.88 -9.75
C LEU A 114 7.46 1.36 -9.67
N ALA A 115 8.51 0.63 -10.04
CA ALA A 115 8.49 -0.82 -10.13
C ALA A 115 9.82 -1.39 -9.62
N HIS A 116 9.99 -1.37 -8.30
CA HIS A 116 11.18 -1.94 -7.67
C HIS A 116 11.02 -3.46 -7.57
N PRO A 117 11.98 -4.25 -8.08
CA PRO A 117 11.88 -5.71 -8.01
C PRO A 117 11.83 -6.22 -6.58
N LEU A 118 11.01 -7.22 -6.34
CA LEU A 118 10.88 -7.87 -5.05
C LEU A 118 11.40 -9.29 -5.11
N ALA A 119 12.25 -9.66 -4.16
CA ALA A 119 12.72 -11.02 -3.98
C ALA A 119 11.81 -11.73 -2.97
N LEU A 120 10.57 -12.02 -3.39
CA LEU A 120 9.64 -12.79 -2.59
C LEU A 120 9.85 -14.28 -2.85
N VAL A 121 10.12 -15.02 -1.79
CA VAL A 121 10.40 -16.47 -1.88
C VAL A 121 9.18 -17.21 -2.43
N ASP A 122 7.98 -16.76 -2.07
CA ASP A 122 6.73 -17.42 -2.43
C ASP A 122 5.95 -16.65 -3.49
N SER A 123 6.64 -16.11 -4.50
CA SER A 123 5.99 -15.33 -5.56
C SER A 123 4.88 -16.11 -6.27
N HIS A 124 5.03 -17.45 -6.40
CA HIS A 124 4.00 -18.29 -7.00
C HIS A 124 2.72 -18.37 -6.15
N ARG A 125 2.82 -18.21 -4.82
CA ARG A 125 1.64 -18.18 -3.94
C ARG A 125 0.83 -16.90 -4.19
N ILE A 126 1.50 -15.79 -4.39
CA ILE A 126 0.81 -14.55 -4.73
C ILE A 126 0.08 -14.71 -6.07
N ARG A 127 0.69 -15.39 -7.05
CA ARG A 127 0.03 -15.68 -8.32
C ARG A 127 -1.19 -16.57 -8.16
N ALA A 128 -1.11 -17.56 -7.28
CA ALA A 128 -2.24 -18.45 -7.02
C ALA A 128 -3.38 -17.74 -6.29
N ALA A 129 -3.06 -16.79 -5.41
CA ALA A 129 -4.06 -16.00 -4.68
C ALA A 129 -4.71 -14.93 -5.57
N ALA A 130 -4.02 -14.47 -6.58
CA ALA A 130 -4.54 -13.47 -7.50
C ALA A 130 -5.39 -14.09 -8.58
#